data_b031beaa6f3e99a029f576c97c5c03a7
#
_entry.id   b031beaa6f3e99a029f576c97c5c03a7
#
_cell.length_a   1.000
_cell.length_b   1.000
_cell.length_c   1.000
_cell.angle_alpha   90.00
_cell.angle_beta   90.00
_cell.angle_gamma   90.00
#
_symmetry.space_group_name_H-M   'P 1'
#
loop_
_entity.id
_entity.type
_entity.pdbx_description
1 polymer ?
#
loop_
_entity_poly.entity_id
_entity_poly.type
_entity_poly.pdbx_seq_one_letter_code
_entity_poly.pdbx_strand_id
1 'polypeptide(L)'
;MTDETASRPGARRGPYAKSARRQAEIVASATSVFSARGYRGGSLREIAKQLDLSLTSVVHHFPSKSALLVAVLENADSAHADSFEADSQKKGVAYAVLQYVRRNLERPEMLRLLALMAAESSAPDHPAHEWFRNRYERTIGLLAIAVRRDQDEGRISNARDPRGIAESLVALWDGLQLQWLIDPHRDLVAAMTAALKDLLVPHAPLGT
;
A
#
# COMPACT_ATOMS: atom_id res chain seq x y z
N MET A 1 -60.25 -13.96 -10.27
CA MET A 1 -58.85 -14.46 -10.26
C MET A 1 -58.02 -13.41 -10.99
N THR A 2 -57.51 -12.46 -10.25
CA THR A 2 -56.71 -11.32 -10.74
C THR A 2 -55.26 -11.59 -10.39
N ASP A 3 -54.46 -11.76 -11.44
CA ASP A 3 -53.03 -11.99 -11.39
C ASP A 3 -52.30 -10.62 -11.20
N GLU A 4 -51.77 -10.40 -10.03
CA GLU A 4 -51.06 -9.17 -9.67
C GLU A 4 -49.55 -9.40 -9.74
N THR A 5 -48.99 -9.22 -10.95
CA THR A 5 -47.56 -9.23 -11.21
C THR A 5 -46.92 -8.01 -10.58
N ALA A 6 -46.40 -8.17 -9.35
CA ALA A 6 -45.61 -7.15 -8.66
C ALA A 6 -44.27 -6.91 -9.37
N SER A 7 -44.21 -5.82 -10.11
CA SER A 7 -42.96 -5.26 -10.68
C SER A 7 -42.03 -4.81 -9.55
N ARG A 8 -40.88 -5.47 -9.40
CA ARG A 8 -39.80 -5.03 -8.48
C ARG A 8 -39.19 -3.73 -8.99
N PRO A 9 -39.16 -2.65 -8.20
CA PRO A 9 -38.47 -1.43 -8.60
C PRO A 9 -36.96 -1.67 -8.63
N GLY A 10 -36.34 -1.52 -9.80
CA GLY A 10 -34.90 -1.49 -9.97
C GLY A 10 -34.29 -0.37 -9.12
N ALA A 11 -33.39 -0.71 -8.20
CA ALA A 11 -32.72 0.23 -7.34
C ALA A 11 -32.00 1.28 -8.20
N ARG A 12 -32.50 2.53 -8.23
CA ARG A 12 -31.84 3.70 -8.80
C ARG A 12 -30.52 3.86 -8.03
N ARG A 13 -29.39 3.50 -8.65
CA ARG A 13 -28.06 3.83 -8.16
C ARG A 13 -27.97 5.36 -8.08
N GLY A 14 -28.03 5.92 -6.86
CA GLY A 14 -28.14 7.34 -6.61
C GLY A 14 -26.91 8.14 -7.12
N PRO A 15 -26.96 9.48 -7.16
CA PRO A 15 -25.88 10.37 -7.59
C PRO A 15 -24.55 10.06 -6.90
N TYR A 16 -24.58 9.65 -5.64
CA TYR A 16 -23.41 9.23 -4.85
C TYR A 16 -22.66 8.02 -5.44
N ALA A 17 -23.36 6.99 -5.90
CA ALA A 17 -22.73 5.82 -6.51
C ALA A 17 -22.04 6.16 -7.83
N LYS A 18 -22.60 7.09 -8.62
CA LYS A 18 -22.00 7.58 -9.85
C LYS A 18 -20.75 8.43 -9.58
N SER A 19 -20.80 9.28 -8.55
CA SER A 19 -19.66 10.10 -8.13
C SER A 19 -18.51 9.23 -7.60
N ALA A 20 -18.78 8.27 -6.71
CA ALA A 20 -17.78 7.34 -6.18
C ALA A 20 -17.12 6.50 -7.28
N ARG A 21 -17.89 5.99 -8.25
CA ARG A 21 -17.34 5.29 -9.40
C ARG A 21 -16.43 6.20 -10.23
N ARG A 22 -16.82 7.44 -10.48
CA ARG A 22 -16.00 8.39 -11.23
C ARG A 22 -14.69 8.73 -10.51
N GLN A 23 -14.74 8.91 -9.19
CA GLN A 23 -13.53 9.10 -8.38
C GLN A 23 -12.58 7.88 -8.49
N ALA A 24 -13.11 6.66 -8.41
CA ALA A 24 -12.31 5.45 -8.57
C ALA A 24 -11.64 5.35 -9.96
N GLU A 25 -12.37 5.72 -11.04
CA GLU A 25 -11.82 5.76 -12.40
C GLU A 25 -10.69 6.78 -12.53
N ILE A 26 -10.84 7.97 -11.93
CA ILE A 26 -9.81 9.02 -11.93
C ILE A 26 -8.59 8.56 -11.13
N VAL A 27 -8.77 7.96 -9.95
CA VAL A 27 -7.67 7.42 -9.12
C VAL A 27 -6.92 6.31 -9.87
N ALA A 28 -7.61 5.39 -10.55
CA ALA A 28 -6.98 4.32 -11.32
C ALA A 28 -6.13 4.86 -12.48
N SER A 29 -6.64 5.84 -13.25
CA SER A 29 -5.87 6.49 -14.31
C SER A 29 -4.67 7.26 -13.75
N ALA A 30 -4.86 7.98 -12.64
CA ALA A 30 -3.77 8.71 -11.97
C ALA A 30 -2.69 7.76 -11.45
N THR A 31 -3.05 6.59 -10.92
CA THR A 31 -2.11 5.53 -10.53
C THR A 31 -1.21 5.15 -11.69
N SER A 32 -1.76 4.88 -12.86
CA SER A 32 -1.00 4.54 -14.07
C SER A 32 -0.06 5.68 -14.51
N VAL A 33 -0.54 6.92 -14.51
CA VAL A 33 0.27 8.09 -14.90
C VAL A 33 1.41 8.33 -13.92
N PHE A 34 1.14 8.31 -12.61
CA PHE A 34 2.15 8.59 -11.60
C PHE A 34 3.17 7.45 -11.45
N SER A 35 2.77 6.18 -11.63
CA SER A 35 3.71 5.05 -11.62
C SER A 35 4.65 5.03 -12.83
N ALA A 36 4.20 5.58 -13.97
CA ALA A 36 5.00 5.62 -15.19
C ALA A 36 5.92 6.85 -15.26
N ARG A 37 5.53 8.01 -14.70
CA ARG A 37 6.17 9.31 -14.93
C ARG A 37 6.56 10.07 -13.68
N GLY A 38 6.30 9.52 -12.50
CA GLY A 38 6.45 10.20 -11.23
C GLY A 38 5.41 11.30 -11.01
N TYR A 39 5.47 11.91 -9.82
CA TYR A 39 4.56 13.01 -9.51
C TYR A 39 4.80 14.22 -10.43
N ARG A 40 6.06 14.62 -10.63
CA ARG A 40 6.38 15.83 -11.44
C ARG A 40 5.97 15.67 -12.91
N GLY A 41 6.18 14.49 -13.50
CA GLY A 41 5.91 14.21 -14.91
C GLY A 41 4.43 14.02 -15.27
N GLY A 42 3.57 13.66 -14.32
CA GLY A 42 2.13 13.50 -14.57
C GLY A 42 1.36 14.82 -14.52
N SER A 43 0.19 14.89 -15.18
CA SER A 43 -0.67 16.07 -15.16
C SER A 43 -2.16 15.72 -15.11
N LEU A 44 -2.98 16.58 -14.47
CA LEU A 44 -4.44 16.43 -14.45
C LEU A 44 -5.06 16.46 -15.86
N ARG A 45 -4.44 17.20 -16.81
CA ARG A 45 -4.90 17.26 -18.21
C ARG A 45 -4.70 15.93 -18.92
N GLU A 46 -3.59 15.26 -18.68
CA GLU A 46 -3.31 13.93 -19.23
C GLU A 46 -4.29 12.89 -18.70
N ILE A 47 -4.55 12.89 -17.37
CA ILE A 47 -5.50 12.01 -16.72
C ILE A 47 -6.92 12.23 -17.27
N ALA A 48 -7.32 13.49 -17.42
CA ALA A 48 -8.60 13.85 -18.04
C ALA A 48 -8.71 13.31 -19.47
N LYS A 49 -7.65 13.49 -20.29
CA LYS A 49 -7.60 13.00 -21.66
C LYS A 49 -7.72 11.47 -21.74
N GLN A 50 -7.04 10.72 -20.86
CA GLN A 50 -7.12 9.25 -20.84
C GLN A 50 -8.53 8.74 -20.54
N LEU A 51 -9.34 9.52 -19.83
CA LEU A 51 -10.70 9.15 -19.41
C LEU A 51 -11.79 9.78 -20.28
N ASP A 52 -11.41 10.49 -21.33
CA ASP A 52 -12.33 11.29 -22.15
C ASP A 52 -13.19 12.25 -21.31
N LEU A 53 -12.54 12.91 -20.34
CA LEU A 53 -13.15 13.89 -19.44
C LEU A 53 -12.61 15.30 -19.71
N SER A 54 -13.44 16.31 -19.37
CA SER A 54 -12.94 17.69 -19.27
C SER A 54 -12.03 17.82 -18.03
N LEU A 55 -11.03 18.73 -18.10
CA LEU A 55 -10.22 19.06 -16.93
C LEU A 55 -11.09 19.54 -15.75
N THR A 56 -12.15 20.32 -16.03
CA THR A 56 -13.10 20.80 -15.03
C THR A 56 -13.78 19.64 -14.30
N SER A 57 -14.11 18.55 -14.99
CA SER A 57 -14.68 17.36 -14.38
C SER A 57 -13.72 16.68 -13.40
N VAL A 58 -12.43 16.59 -13.75
CA VAL A 58 -11.41 16.02 -12.85
C VAL A 58 -11.19 16.92 -11.64
N VAL A 59 -11.07 18.25 -11.85
CA VAL A 59 -10.87 19.24 -10.78
C VAL A 59 -12.07 19.30 -9.82
N HIS A 60 -13.29 19.06 -10.32
CA HIS A 60 -14.48 18.94 -9.47
C HIS A 60 -14.34 17.80 -8.43
N HIS A 61 -13.72 16.68 -8.78
CA HIS A 61 -13.48 15.56 -7.88
C HIS A 61 -12.19 15.72 -7.06
N PHE A 62 -11.14 16.25 -7.67
CA PHE A 62 -9.83 16.43 -7.06
C PHE A 62 -9.30 17.84 -7.38
N PRO A 63 -9.43 18.77 -6.43
CA PRO A 63 -9.20 20.20 -6.68
C PRO A 63 -7.74 20.54 -7.05
N SER A 64 -6.81 19.63 -6.79
CA SER A 64 -5.40 19.80 -7.16
C SER A 64 -4.75 18.45 -7.50
N LYS A 65 -3.59 18.51 -8.17
CA LYS A 65 -2.77 17.33 -8.45
C LYS A 65 -2.26 16.68 -7.15
N SER A 66 -1.97 17.46 -6.11
CA SER A 66 -1.57 16.95 -4.80
C SER A 66 -2.73 16.23 -4.09
N ALA A 67 -3.95 16.76 -4.15
CA ALA A 67 -5.12 16.07 -3.60
C ALA A 67 -5.37 14.72 -4.30
N LEU A 68 -5.20 14.67 -5.62
CA LEU A 68 -5.31 13.43 -6.37
C LEU A 68 -4.19 12.45 -6.02
N LEU A 69 -2.94 12.93 -5.83
CA LEU A 69 -1.83 12.08 -5.38
C LEU A 69 -2.13 11.43 -4.04
N VAL A 70 -2.59 12.20 -3.04
CA VAL A 70 -2.94 11.65 -1.72
C VAL A 70 -4.01 10.57 -1.85
N ALA A 71 -5.07 10.80 -2.63
CA ALA A 71 -6.12 9.80 -2.84
C ALA A 71 -5.59 8.52 -3.53
N VAL A 72 -4.65 8.65 -4.47
CA VAL A 72 -3.96 7.51 -5.10
C VAL A 72 -3.17 6.71 -4.07
N LEU A 73 -2.41 7.38 -3.20
CA LEU A 73 -1.61 6.75 -2.15
C LEU A 73 -2.48 6.08 -1.08
N GLU A 74 -3.57 6.71 -0.67
CA GLU A 74 -4.55 6.14 0.27
C GLU A 74 -5.21 4.87 -0.30
N ASN A 75 -5.59 4.90 -1.58
CA ASN A 75 -6.13 3.72 -2.26
C ASN A 75 -5.10 2.58 -2.35
N ALA A 76 -3.82 2.90 -2.50
CA ALA A 76 -2.74 1.92 -2.51
C ALA A 76 -2.53 1.27 -1.14
N ASP A 77 -2.55 2.08 -0.08
CA ASP A 77 -2.22 1.67 1.29
C ASP A 77 -3.36 0.87 1.94
N SER A 78 -4.62 1.22 1.66
CA SER A 78 -5.80 0.59 2.27
C SER A 78 -6.04 -0.87 1.86
N ALA A 79 -5.48 -1.31 0.74
CA ALA A 79 -5.84 -2.58 0.12
C ALA A 79 -5.49 -3.84 0.93
N HIS A 80 -4.60 -3.76 1.93
CA HIS A 80 -4.06 -4.95 2.61
C HIS A 80 -3.99 -4.85 4.15
N ALA A 81 -4.39 -3.75 4.76
CA ALA A 81 -4.25 -3.54 6.21
C ALA A 81 -5.05 -4.57 7.03
N ASP A 82 -6.32 -4.76 6.72
CA ASP A 82 -7.21 -5.69 7.45
C ASP A 82 -6.75 -7.14 7.32
N SER A 83 -6.28 -7.52 6.12
CA SER A 83 -5.80 -8.88 5.88
C SER A 83 -4.46 -9.16 6.57
N PHE A 84 -3.58 -8.16 6.72
CA PHE A 84 -2.33 -8.31 7.46
C PHE A 84 -2.60 -8.58 8.95
N GLU A 85 -3.50 -7.82 9.57
CA GLU A 85 -3.84 -8.01 10.98
C GLU A 85 -4.45 -9.40 11.22
N ALA A 86 -5.41 -9.83 10.39
CA ALA A 86 -6.01 -11.16 10.49
C ALA A 86 -4.98 -12.29 10.32
N ASP A 87 -4.07 -12.18 9.37
CA ASP A 87 -3.00 -13.16 9.14
C ASP A 87 -2.02 -13.21 10.33
N SER A 88 -1.66 -12.03 10.87
CA SER A 88 -0.72 -11.93 11.99
C SER A 88 -1.30 -12.48 13.29
N GLN A 89 -2.57 -12.23 13.56
CA GLN A 89 -3.27 -12.83 14.71
C GLN A 89 -3.32 -14.36 14.62
N LYS A 90 -3.56 -14.89 13.43
CA LYS A 90 -3.79 -16.32 13.21
C LYS A 90 -2.49 -17.14 13.19
N LYS A 91 -1.43 -16.63 12.57
CA LYS A 91 -0.20 -17.40 12.27
C LYS A 91 1.10 -16.65 12.55
N GLY A 92 1.02 -15.47 13.16
CA GLY A 92 2.18 -14.66 13.52
C GLY A 92 2.69 -13.72 12.42
N VAL A 93 3.59 -12.84 12.82
CA VAL A 93 4.10 -11.73 11.97
C VAL A 93 4.85 -12.22 10.73
N ALA A 94 5.66 -13.28 10.85
CA ALA A 94 6.41 -13.82 9.71
C ALA A 94 5.48 -14.30 8.59
N TYR A 95 4.42 -15.01 8.94
CA TYR A 95 3.42 -15.46 7.98
C TYR A 95 2.70 -14.27 7.34
N ALA A 96 2.26 -13.30 8.14
CA ALA A 96 1.55 -12.12 7.64
C ALA A 96 2.41 -11.31 6.66
N VAL A 97 3.71 -11.10 6.96
CA VAL A 97 4.65 -10.45 6.06
C VAL A 97 4.77 -11.19 4.74
N LEU A 98 4.91 -12.53 4.75
CA LEU A 98 5.00 -13.31 3.51
C LEU A 98 3.71 -13.28 2.69
N GLN A 99 2.53 -13.25 3.32
CA GLN A 99 1.26 -13.07 2.59
C GLN A 99 1.16 -11.66 2.01
N TYR A 100 1.60 -10.65 2.74
CA TYR A 100 1.68 -9.26 2.24
C TYR A 100 2.58 -9.17 1.00
N VAL A 101 3.78 -9.79 1.02
CA VAL A 101 4.68 -9.87 -0.13
C VAL A 101 3.99 -10.51 -1.34
N ARG A 102 3.35 -11.67 -1.18
CA ARG A 102 2.66 -12.38 -2.28
C ARG A 102 1.56 -11.54 -2.91
N ARG A 103 0.70 -10.90 -2.10
CA ARG A 103 -0.37 -10.03 -2.61
C ARG A 103 0.17 -8.83 -3.37
N ASN A 104 1.29 -8.26 -2.94
CA ASN A 104 1.90 -7.12 -3.63
C ASN A 104 2.53 -7.50 -4.97
N LEU A 105 3.03 -8.74 -5.13
CA LEU A 105 3.56 -9.23 -6.40
C LEU A 105 2.48 -9.33 -7.51
N GLU A 106 1.20 -9.40 -7.13
CA GLU A 106 0.07 -9.37 -8.07
C GLU A 106 -0.20 -7.97 -8.65
N ARG A 107 0.43 -6.92 -8.07
CA ARG A 107 0.19 -5.51 -8.42
C ARG A 107 1.50 -4.72 -8.56
N PRO A 108 2.39 -5.09 -9.51
CA PRO A 108 3.72 -4.50 -9.64
C PRO A 108 3.71 -2.99 -9.94
N GLU A 109 2.69 -2.49 -10.62
CA GLU A 109 2.52 -1.06 -10.87
C GLU A 109 2.29 -0.26 -9.59
N MET A 110 1.61 -0.86 -8.60
CA MET A 110 1.38 -0.23 -7.31
C MET A 110 2.66 -0.20 -6.46
N LEU A 111 3.44 -1.29 -6.47
CA LEU A 111 4.76 -1.32 -5.85
C LEU A 111 5.68 -0.24 -6.44
N ARG A 112 5.71 -0.14 -7.78
CA ARG A 112 6.51 0.89 -8.47
C ARG A 112 6.07 2.29 -8.07
N LEU A 113 4.76 2.55 -8.03
CA LEU A 113 4.22 3.83 -7.59
C LEU A 113 4.70 4.19 -6.18
N LEU A 114 4.51 3.29 -5.21
CA LEU A 114 4.88 3.54 -3.81
C LEU A 114 6.39 3.75 -3.65
N ALA A 115 7.23 2.92 -4.29
CA ALA A 115 8.68 3.06 -4.25
C ALA A 115 9.15 4.39 -4.85
N LEU A 116 8.63 4.77 -6.02
CA LEU A 116 8.96 6.03 -6.68
C LEU A 116 8.51 7.23 -5.85
N MET A 117 7.27 7.20 -5.34
CA MET A 117 6.73 8.29 -4.54
C MET A 117 7.43 8.41 -3.17
N ALA A 118 7.84 7.31 -2.55
CA ALA A 118 8.64 7.35 -1.33
C ALA A 118 9.99 8.07 -1.57
N ALA A 119 10.66 7.75 -2.67
CA ALA A 119 11.92 8.40 -3.04
C ALA A 119 11.74 9.90 -3.35
N GLU A 120 10.73 10.27 -4.17
CA GLU A 120 10.44 11.67 -4.48
C GLU A 120 10.05 12.48 -3.23
N SER A 121 9.28 11.88 -2.31
CA SER A 121 8.80 12.53 -1.09
C SER A 121 9.84 12.65 0.03
N SER A 122 11.09 12.20 -0.19
CA SER A 122 12.21 12.48 0.71
C SER A 122 12.51 14.00 0.80
N ALA A 123 12.14 14.78 -0.23
CA ALA A 123 12.19 16.22 -0.21
C ALA A 123 11.05 16.79 0.66
N PRO A 124 11.35 17.68 1.66
CA PRO A 124 10.33 18.16 2.61
C PRO A 124 9.21 19.00 1.99
N ASP A 125 9.44 19.61 0.82
CA ASP A 125 8.47 20.39 0.05
C ASP A 125 7.58 19.52 -0.87
N HIS A 126 7.82 18.21 -0.94
CA HIS A 126 7.01 17.33 -1.75
C HIS A 126 5.61 17.13 -1.13
N PRO A 127 4.51 17.20 -1.90
CA PRO A 127 3.13 17.09 -1.37
C PRO A 127 2.82 15.82 -0.59
N ALA A 128 3.56 14.73 -0.84
CA ALA A 128 3.38 13.47 -0.13
C ALA A 128 4.37 13.25 1.03
N HIS A 129 5.24 14.22 1.36
CA HIS A 129 6.24 14.08 2.42
C HIS A 129 5.61 13.67 3.76
N GLU A 130 4.66 14.46 4.26
CA GLU A 130 3.95 14.19 5.51
C GLU A 130 3.14 12.90 5.46
N TRP A 131 2.54 12.57 4.31
CA TRP A 131 1.82 11.31 4.12
C TRP A 131 2.73 10.10 4.31
N PHE A 132 3.94 10.09 3.68
CA PHE A 132 4.90 8.99 3.83
C PHE A 132 5.48 8.92 5.24
N ARG A 133 5.80 10.07 5.87
CA ARG A 133 6.24 10.10 7.27
C ARG A 133 5.24 9.41 8.18
N ASN A 134 3.97 9.78 8.07
CA ASN A 134 2.89 9.21 8.87
C ASN A 134 2.63 7.74 8.53
N ARG A 135 2.77 7.36 7.25
CA ARG A 135 2.64 5.97 6.81
C ARG A 135 3.72 5.09 7.42
N TYR A 136 4.99 5.52 7.40
CA TYR A 136 6.08 4.75 8.01
C TYR A 136 5.87 4.58 9.52
N GLU A 137 5.54 5.64 10.25
CA GLU A 137 5.25 5.56 11.69
C GLU A 137 4.09 4.60 11.99
N ARG A 138 3.00 4.69 11.24
CA ARG A 138 1.84 3.80 11.40
C ARG A 138 2.20 2.35 11.10
N THR A 139 2.93 2.09 10.01
CA THR A 139 3.32 0.74 9.59
C THR A 139 4.28 0.11 10.61
N ILE A 140 5.29 0.85 11.06
CA ILE A 140 6.22 0.40 12.11
C ILE A 140 5.47 0.11 13.40
N GLY A 141 4.53 0.98 13.81
CA GLY A 141 3.71 0.78 15.00
C GLY A 141 2.88 -0.50 14.94
N LEU A 142 2.19 -0.75 13.83
CA LEU A 142 1.39 -1.96 13.64
C LEU A 142 2.25 -3.23 13.62
N LEU A 143 3.39 -3.19 12.96
CA LEU A 143 4.35 -4.30 12.96
C LEU A 143 4.92 -4.56 14.36
N ALA A 144 5.27 -3.51 15.12
CA ALA A 144 5.78 -3.65 16.48
C ALA A 144 4.75 -4.31 17.41
N ILE A 145 3.46 -4.00 17.27
CA ILE A 145 2.37 -4.66 18.01
C ILE A 145 2.32 -6.16 17.66
N ALA A 146 2.39 -6.50 16.36
CA ALA A 146 2.39 -7.89 15.90
C ALA A 146 3.63 -8.66 16.39
N VAL A 147 4.82 -8.05 16.34
CA VAL A 147 6.07 -8.62 16.86
C VAL A 147 5.97 -8.85 18.37
N ARG A 148 5.48 -7.87 19.15
CA ARG A 148 5.30 -8.01 20.59
C ARG A 148 4.38 -9.18 20.91
N ARG A 149 3.26 -9.33 20.23
CA ARG A 149 2.34 -10.48 20.40
C ARG A 149 3.05 -11.81 20.15
N ASP A 150 3.86 -11.91 19.09
CA ASP A 150 4.61 -13.13 18.79
C ASP A 150 5.68 -13.43 19.85
N GLN A 151 6.27 -12.40 20.47
CA GLN A 151 7.17 -12.56 21.61
C GLN A 151 6.44 -13.05 22.85
N ASP A 152 5.30 -12.45 23.19
CA ASP A 152 4.48 -12.83 24.36
C ASP A 152 3.93 -14.26 24.25
N GLU A 153 3.64 -14.70 23.02
CA GLU A 153 3.21 -16.07 22.71
C GLU A 153 4.37 -17.06 22.50
N GLY A 154 5.62 -16.62 22.61
CA GLY A 154 6.82 -17.46 22.47
C GLY A 154 7.13 -17.94 21.06
N ARG A 155 6.52 -17.32 20.04
CA ARG A 155 6.81 -17.63 18.61
C ARG A 155 8.15 -17.10 18.15
N ILE A 156 8.60 -15.98 18.71
CA ILE A 156 9.92 -15.38 18.46
C ILE A 156 10.57 -14.95 19.79
N SER A 157 11.89 -14.78 19.76
CA SER A 157 12.64 -14.37 20.93
C SER A 157 12.26 -12.96 21.41
N ASN A 158 12.19 -12.78 22.72
CA ASN A 158 12.00 -11.49 23.38
C ASN A 158 13.31 -10.72 23.65
N ALA A 159 14.44 -11.21 23.14
CA ALA A 159 15.76 -10.59 23.35
C ALA A 159 15.94 -9.25 22.62
N ARG A 160 15.09 -8.94 21.64
CA ARG A 160 15.18 -7.71 20.82
C ARG A 160 13.93 -6.86 21.01
N ASP A 161 14.13 -5.54 20.92
CA ASP A 161 13.03 -4.58 20.95
C ASP A 161 12.08 -4.79 19.76
N PRO A 162 10.75 -4.90 19.98
CA PRO A 162 9.76 -5.09 18.91
C PRO A 162 9.78 -3.96 17.85
N ARG A 163 9.98 -2.71 18.28
CA ARG A 163 10.05 -1.58 17.35
C ARG A 163 11.28 -1.67 16.46
N GLY A 164 12.45 -2.03 17.00
CA GLY A 164 13.67 -2.23 16.22
C GLY A 164 13.55 -3.37 15.21
N ILE A 165 12.84 -4.46 15.56
CA ILE A 165 12.50 -5.52 14.60
C ILE A 165 11.57 -4.97 13.50
N ALA A 166 10.52 -4.22 13.86
CA ALA A 166 9.58 -3.65 12.91
C ALA A 166 10.25 -2.67 11.93
N GLU A 167 11.13 -1.80 12.41
CA GLU A 167 11.93 -0.89 11.58
C GLU A 167 12.82 -1.65 10.59
N SER A 168 13.46 -2.73 11.08
CA SER A 168 14.26 -3.61 10.22
C SER A 168 13.41 -4.31 9.15
N LEU A 169 12.21 -4.77 9.49
CA LEU A 169 11.28 -5.40 8.53
C LEU A 169 10.86 -4.43 7.41
N VAL A 170 10.56 -3.18 7.76
CA VAL A 170 10.22 -2.13 6.78
C VAL A 170 11.41 -1.84 5.87
N ALA A 171 12.60 -1.67 6.43
CA ALA A 171 13.82 -1.41 5.66
C ALA A 171 14.17 -2.57 4.70
N LEU A 172 14.03 -3.81 5.17
CA LEU A 172 14.21 -5.02 4.33
C LEU A 172 13.20 -5.08 3.19
N TRP A 173 11.93 -4.80 3.49
CA TRP A 173 10.88 -4.76 2.47
C TRP A 173 11.17 -3.71 1.42
N ASP A 174 11.47 -2.46 1.81
CA ASP A 174 11.74 -1.37 0.88
C ASP A 174 12.96 -1.68 -0.01
N GLY A 175 14.03 -2.26 0.56
CA GLY A 175 15.20 -2.65 -0.21
C GLY A 175 14.95 -3.80 -1.17
N LEU A 176 14.30 -4.88 -0.71
CA LEU A 176 14.04 -6.07 -1.51
C LEU A 176 13.03 -5.81 -2.64
N GLN A 177 11.95 -5.06 -2.36
CA GLN A 177 10.98 -4.70 -3.41
C GLN A 177 11.61 -3.84 -4.51
N LEU A 178 12.50 -2.90 -4.15
CA LEU A 178 13.19 -2.07 -5.13
C LEU A 178 14.11 -2.90 -6.03
N GLN A 179 14.86 -3.85 -5.46
CA GLN A 179 15.70 -4.78 -6.23
C GLN A 179 14.87 -5.65 -7.17
N TRP A 180 13.71 -6.13 -6.70
CA TRP A 180 12.79 -6.91 -7.53
C TRP A 180 12.17 -6.08 -8.67
N LEU A 181 11.82 -4.82 -8.42
CA LEU A 181 11.30 -3.91 -9.45
C LEU A 181 12.32 -3.63 -10.57
N ILE A 182 13.62 -3.70 -10.25
CA ILE A 182 14.73 -3.56 -11.21
C ILE A 182 14.95 -4.89 -11.96
N ASP A 183 14.92 -6.02 -11.25
CA ASP A 183 15.11 -7.36 -11.81
C ASP A 183 13.98 -8.32 -11.33
N PRO A 184 12.87 -8.42 -12.08
CA PRO A 184 11.73 -9.26 -11.72
C PRO A 184 11.98 -10.78 -11.76
N HIS A 185 13.14 -11.23 -12.23
CA HIS A 185 13.53 -12.65 -12.18
C HIS A 185 13.98 -13.10 -10.78
N ARG A 186 14.21 -12.16 -9.87
CA ARG A 186 14.57 -12.47 -8.47
C ARG A 186 13.36 -13.03 -7.73
N ASP A 187 13.57 -14.07 -6.95
CA ASP A 187 12.53 -14.61 -6.06
C ASP A 187 12.43 -13.76 -4.79
N LEU A 188 11.54 -12.75 -4.84
CA LEU A 188 11.30 -11.84 -3.71
C LEU A 188 10.76 -12.57 -2.48
N VAL A 189 9.94 -13.62 -2.68
CA VAL A 189 9.37 -14.40 -1.56
C VAL A 189 10.46 -15.18 -0.85
N ALA A 190 11.37 -15.83 -1.61
CA ALA A 190 12.51 -16.55 -1.03
C ALA A 190 13.46 -15.59 -0.31
N ALA A 191 13.79 -14.43 -0.90
CA ALA A 191 14.64 -13.42 -0.28
C ALA A 191 14.05 -12.90 1.04
N MET A 192 12.75 -12.56 1.06
CA MET A 192 12.07 -12.13 2.29
C MET A 192 12.00 -13.26 3.32
N THR A 193 11.79 -14.51 2.89
CA THR A 193 11.77 -15.67 3.80
C THR A 193 13.12 -15.86 4.49
N ALA A 194 14.23 -15.73 3.77
CA ALA A 194 15.57 -15.80 4.35
C ALA A 194 15.81 -14.65 5.34
N ALA A 195 15.50 -13.41 4.94
CA ALA A 195 15.64 -12.24 5.80
C ALA A 195 14.80 -12.32 7.09
N LEU A 196 13.57 -12.84 7.02
CA LEU A 196 12.74 -13.07 8.20
C LEU A 196 13.34 -14.09 9.15
N LYS A 197 13.90 -15.19 8.63
CA LYS A 197 14.57 -16.21 9.48
C LYS A 197 15.72 -15.57 10.24
N ASP A 198 16.58 -14.80 9.55
CA ASP A 198 17.72 -14.16 10.17
C ASP A 198 17.31 -13.08 11.19
N LEU A 199 16.29 -12.28 10.87
CA LEU A 199 15.84 -11.20 11.73
C LEU A 199 15.13 -11.66 13.01
N LEU A 200 14.36 -12.74 12.93
CA LEU A 200 13.49 -13.21 14.03
C LEU A 200 14.15 -14.25 14.93
N VAL A 201 15.29 -14.83 14.53
CA VAL A 201 16.08 -15.74 15.34
C VAL A 201 17.06 -14.95 16.23
N PRO A 202 17.33 -15.35 17.48
CA PRO A 202 18.35 -14.72 18.30
C PRO A 202 19.73 -14.87 17.67
N HIS A 203 20.39 -13.74 17.39
CA HIS A 203 21.81 -13.74 17.02
C HIS A 203 22.68 -13.57 18.27
N ALA A 204 23.86 -14.18 18.27
CA ALA A 204 24.90 -13.82 19.23
C ALA A 204 25.22 -12.32 19.08
N PRO A 205 25.48 -11.57 20.17
CA PRO A 205 25.83 -10.15 20.08
C PRO A 205 27.04 -9.99 19.16
N LEU A 206 26.91 -9.04 18.22
CA LEU A 206 28.07 -8.60 17.44
C LEU A 206 29.10 -8.09 18.45
N GLY A 207 30.25 -8.75 18.53
CA GLY A 207 31.34 -8.32 19.41
C GLY A 207 31.67 -6.85 19.14
N THR A 208 31.58 -6.03 20.18
CA THR A 208 32.07 -4.64 20.20
C THR A 208 33.54 -4.60 20.28
#